data_0de55f4c760ca337c0212f0ac3c98ebd
#
_entry.id   0de55f4c760ca337c0212f0ac3c98ebd
#
_cell.length_a   1.000
_cell.length_b   1.000
_cell.length_c   1.000
_cell.angle_alpha   90.00
_cell.angle_beta   90.00
_cell.angle_gamma   90.00
#
_symmetry.space_group_name_H-M   'P 1'
#
loop_
_entity.id
_entity.type
_entity.pdbx_description
1 polymer ?
#
loop_
_entity_poly.entity_id
_entity_poly.type
_entity_poly.pdbx_seq_one_letter_code
_entity_poly.pdbx_strand_id
1 'polypeptide(L)'
;AVKRESPLIVGWGEGENFVASDIPALLKYTRSYSVLEEGDMAVCTAQGIRFYNEFGEAVEREKLTADWDMEAAEKGGYPHFMLKEINEEPAAITATVSPRVENGLPELRIPELTDEKLRSIGTVHLVGCGTAMHAGMVGKTAIEALARVPAEVDIASEFRYRDPILKPEDLVIIISQSGETSDTLAALKLAK
;
A
#
# COMPACT_ATOMS: atom_id res chain seq x y z
N ALA A 1 5.45 22.66 -0.48
CA ALA A 1 5.20 21.31 -0.01
C ALA A 1 6.53 20.58 0.19
N VAL A 2 6.60 19.68 1.16
CA VAL A 2 7.79 18.87 1.45
C VAL A 2 7.32 17.42 1.65
N LYS A 3 7.98 16.47 0.98
CA LYS A 3 7.70 15.04 1.17
C LYS A 3 8.66 14.44 2.18
N ARG A 4 8.09 13.71 3.14
CA ARG A 4 8.82 12.83 4.04
C ARG A 4 7.92 11.66 4.43
N GLU A 5 8.33 10.45 4.11
CA GLU A 5 7.62 9.19 4.36
C GLU A 5 6.25 9.07 3.63
N SER A 6 5.28 9.93 3.95
CA SER A 6 3.95 9.89 3.35
C SER A 6 3.97 10.32 1.89
N PRO A 7 3.11 9.72 1.03
CA PRO A 7 3.00 10.11 -0.38
C PRO A 7 2.68 11.58 -0.54
N LEU A 8 3.30 12.21 -1.53
CA LEU A 8 3.00 13.58 -1.92
C LEU A 8 3.17 13.74 -3.42
N ILE A 9 2.17 14.28 -4.06
CA ILE A 9 2.15 14.59 -5.49
C ILE A 9 1.79 16.04 -5.71
N VAL A 10 2.21 16.57 -6.84
CA VAL A 10 1.81 17.90 -7.32
C VAL A 10 1.09 17.77 -8.65
N GLY A 11 -0.02 18.49 -8.79
CA GLY A 11 -0.81 18.54 -10.02
C GLY A 11 -0.48 19.81 -10.82
N TRP A 12 -0.32 19.65 -12.13
CA TRP A 12 -0.07 20.74 -13.07
C TRP A 12 -1.39 21.24 -13.65
N GLY A 13 -1.76 22.48 -13.39
CA GLY A 13 -2.96 23.13 -13.93
C GLY A 13 -2.62 24.35 -14.80
N GLU A 14 -3.65 25.01 -15.32
CA GLU A 14 -3.53 26.25 -16.08
C GLU A 14 -3.79 27.45 -15.16
N GLY A 15 -2.75 28.24 -14.88
CA GLY A 15 -2.83 29.38 -13.96
C GLY A 15 -2.96 29.00 -12.49
N GLU A 16 -2.90 27.74 -12.17
CA GLU A 16 -2.92 27.18 -10.81
C GLU A 16 -2.19 25.84 -10.77
N ASN A 17 -1.76 25.44 -9.60
CA ASN A 17 -1.15 24.13 -9.39
C ASN A 17 -1.63 23.53 -8.05
N PHE A 18 -1.61 22.24 -7.93
CA PHE A 18 -2.24 21.50 -6.84
C PHE A 18 -1.22 20.70 -6.05
N VAL A 19 -1.54 20.40 -4.80
CA VAL A 19 -0.80 19.48 -3.94
C VAL A 19 -1.78 18.50 -3.33
N ALA A 20 -1.48 17.20 -3.41
CA ALA A 20 -2.30 16.17 -2.84
C ALA A 20 -1.47 14.98 -2.36
N SER A 21 -2.06 14.12 -1.53
CA SER A 21 -1.46 12.87 -1.10
C SER A 21 -1.67 11.73 -2.10
N ASP A 22 -2.68 11.84 -2.97
CA ASP A 22 -3.05 10.82 -3.93
C ASP A 22 -3.58 11.39 -5.25
N ILE A 23 -3.58 10.57 -6.30
CA ILE A 23 -4.03 10.96 -7.65
C ILE A 23 -5.53 11.25 -7.70
N PRO A 24 -6.44 10.45 -7.10
CA PRO A 24 -7.87 10.69 -7.14
C PRO A 24 -8.29 12.10 -6.70
N ALA A 25 -7.58 12.68 -5.73
CA ALA A 25 -7.84 14.04 -5.26
C ALA A 25 -7.59 15.11 -6.33
N LEU A 26 -6.71 14.84 -7.30
CA LEU A 26 -6.37 15.76 -8.38
C LEU A 26 -7.26 15.63 -9.62
N LEU A 27 -7.86 14.46 -9.87
CA LEU A 27 -8.52 14.11 -11.15
C LEU A 27 -9.64 15.09 -11.55
N LYS A 28 -10.28 15.73 -10.58
CA LYS A 28 -11.31 16.76 -10.82
C LYS A 28 -10.72 18.03 -11.44
N TYR A 29 -9.45 18.31 -11.20
CA TYR A 29 -8.80 19.57 -11.57
C TYR A 29 -7.76 19.38 -12.68
N THR A 30 -6.98 18.32 -12.62
CA THR A 30 -5.95 18.01 -13.61
C THR A 30 -5.66 16.52 -13.64
N ARG A 31 -5.25 16.04 -14.82
CA ARG A 31 -4.70 14.68 -14.99
C ARG A 31 -3.17 14.66 -15.03
N SER A 32 -2.54 15.82 -15.14
CA SER A 32 -1.09 15.94 -15.18
C SER A 32 -0.53 16.10 -13.78
N TYR A 33 0.39 15.25 -13.38
CA TYR A 33 0.97 15.27 -12.05
C TYR A 33 2.44 14.87 -12.07
N SER A 34 3.14 15.17 -10.98
CA SER A 34 4.48 14.66 -10.69
C SER A 34 4.51 14.12 -9.27
N VAL A 35 5.25 13.03 -9.08
CA VAL A 35 5.47 12.41 -7.77
C VAL A 35 6.73 12.98 -7.15
N LEU A 36 6.66 13.36 -5.87
CA LEU A 36 7.83 13.77 -5.12
C LEU A 36 8.56 12.53 -4.60
N GLU A 37 9.88 12.55 -4.66
CA GLU A 37 10.73 11.56 -4.02
C GLU A 37 10.99 11.91 -2.54
N GLU A 38 11.59 10.98 -1.81
CA GLU A 38 11.90 11.19 -0.39
C GLU A 38 12.86 12.36 -0.20
N GLY A 39 12.51 13.29 0.69
CA GLY A 39 13.28 14.52 0.93
C GLY A 39 12.98 15.68 -0.02
N ASP A 40 12.16 15.46 -1.06
CA ASP A 40 11.84 16.52 -2.03
C ASP A 40 11.02 17.65 -1.43
N MET A 41 11.31 18.84 -1.94
CA MET A 41 10.53 20.06 -1.78
C MET A 41 9.92 20.48 -3.12
N ALA A 42 8.63 20.84 -3.14
CA ALA A 42 7.98 21.49 -4.28
C ALA A 42 7.52 22.89 -3.91
N VAL A 43 7.90 23.86 -4.73
CA VAL A 43 7.39 25.24 -4.68
C VAL A 43 6.38 25.41 -5.80
N CYS A 44 5.10 25.40 -5.42
CA CYS A 44 3.98 25.57 -6.35
C CYS A 44 3.53 27.03 -6.39
N THR A 45 3.44 27.60 -7.58
CA THR A 45 2.92 28.96 -7.83
C THR A 45 1.92 28.90 -8.99
N ALA A 46 1.17 29.94 -9.24
CA ALA A 46 0.29 30.02 -10.41
C ALA A 46 1.04 29.87 -11.75
N GLN A 47 2.33 30.21 -11.78
CA GLN A 47 3.15 30.18 -12.98
C GLN A 47 3.86 28.85 -13.22
N GLY A 48 3.89 27.95 -12.22
CA GLY A 48 4.54 26.65 -12.36
C GLY A 48 5.01 26.05 -11.04
N ILE A 49 5.69 24.93 -11.17
CA ILE A 49 6.21 24.14 -10.05
C ILE A 49 7.72 24.03 -10.20
N ARG A 50 8.44 24.20 -9.09
CA ARG A 50 9.88 23.95 -9.00
C ARG A 50 10.14 22.94 -7.92
N PHE A 51 11.06 22.01 -8.20
CA PHE A 51 11.44 20.95 -7.27
C PHE A 51 12.86 21.17 -6.78
N TYR A 52 13.07 20.77 -5.53
CA TYR A 52 14.37 20.80 -4.86
C TYR A 52 14.53 19.51 -4.08
N ASN A 53 15.75 18.98 -4.01
CA ASN A 53 16.07 17.84 -3.14
C ASN A 53 16.27 18.29 -1.67
N GLU A 54 16.57 17.34 -0.79
CA GLU A 54 16.83 17.60 0.64
C GLU A 54 18.00 18.55 0.91
N PHE A 55 18.91 18.74 -0.04
CA PHE A 55 20.05 19.67 0.03
C PHE A 55 19.71 21.08 -0.52
N GLY A 56 18.50 21.28 -1.01
CA GLY A 56 18.05 22.55 -1.59
C GLY A 56 18.51 22.75 -3.04
N GLU A 57 19.03 21.73 -3.68
CA GLU A 57 19.44 21.77 -5.09
C GLU A 57 18.21 21.57 -5.98
N ALA A 58 18.13 22.35 -7.08
CA ALA A 58 17.05 22.23 -8.05
C ALA A 58 17.13 20.86 -8.76
N VAL A 59 16.01 20.15 -8.79
CA VAL A 59 15.87 18.85 -9.46
C VAL A 59 14.68 18.88 -10.40
N GLU A 60 14.68 17.98 -11.39
CA GLU A 60 13.53 17.76 -12.26
C GLU A 60 12.76 16.53 -11.81
N ARG A 61 11.41 16.58 -11.99
CA ARG A 61 10.52 15.43 -11.75
C ARG A 61 9.67 15.20 -12.98
N GLU A 62 9.53 13.96 -13.34
CA GLU A 62 8.76 13.54 -14.50
C GLU A 62 7.31 14.03 -14.38
N LYS A 63 6.78 14.57 -15.47
CA LYS A 63 5.38 14.92 -15.60
C LYS A 63 4.61 13.73 -16.16
N LEU A 64 3.80 13.11 -15.34
CA LEU A 64 2.98 11.95 -15.65
C LEU A 64 1.55 12.36 -16.00
N THR A 65 0.83 11.47 -16.66
CA THR A 65 -0.59 11.63 -16.95
C THR A 65 -1.36 10.47 -16.34
N ALA A 66 -2.41 10.77 -15.58
CA ALA A 66 -3.26 9.73 -14.99
C ALA A 66 -4.18 9.14 -16.08
N ASP A 67 -4.00 7.86 -16.36
CA ASP A 67 -4.82 7.07 -17.29
C ASP A 67 -6.12 6.53 -16.65
N TRP A 68 -6.43 7.01 -15.46
CA TRP A 68 -7.57 6.53 -14.71
C TRP A 68 -8.87 7.08 -15.30
N ASP A 69 -9.80 6.18 -15.52
CA ASP A 69 -11.16 6.53 -15.89
C ASP A 69 -11.83 7.22 -14.70
N MET A 70 -12.31 8.46 -14.88
CA MET A 70 -13.05 9.18 -13.84
C MET A 70 -14.26 8.39 -13.34
N GLU A 71 -14.85 7.57 -14.21
CA GLU A 71 -16.00 6.71 -13.88
C GLU A 71 -15.65 5.64 -12.83
N ALA A 72 -14.39 5.13 -12.85
CA ALA A 72 -13.91 4.18 -11.83
C ALA A 72 -13.64 4.86 -10.46
N ALA A 73 -13.27 6.14 -10.47
CA ALA A 73 -13.09 6.94 -9.25
C ALA A 73 -14.41 7.49 -8.68
N GLU A 74 -15.52 7.39 -9.42
CA GLU A 74 -16.84 7.81 -8.96
C GLU A 74 -17.56 6.72 -8.16
N LYS A 75 -18.58 7.12 -7.40
CA LYS A 75 -19.38 6.19 -6.59
C LYS A 75 -20.21 5.18 -7.40
N GLY A 76 -20.23 5.26 -8.74
CA GLY A 76 -20.94 4.32 -9.62
C GLY A 76 -22.44 4.20 -9.31
N GLY A 77 -23.08 5.31 -8.92
CA GLY A 77 -24.50 5.33 -8.52
C GLY A 77 -24.76 4.97 -7.06
N TYR A 78 -23.75 4.58 -6.30
CA TYR A 78 -23.91 4.31 -4.87
C TYR A 78 -23.86 5.60 -4.03
N PRO A 79 -24.61 5.71 -2.92
CA PRO A 79 -24.57 6.88 -2.05
C PRO A 79 -23.25 7.04 -1.31
N HIS A 80 -22.54 5.93 -1.06
CA HIS A 80 -21.28 5.87 -0.32
C HIS A 80 -20.26 4.95 -1.01
N PHE A 81 -18.98 5.29 -0.97
CA PHE A 81 -17.89 4.45 -1.49
C PHE A 81 -17.86 3.08 -0.83
N MET A 82 -18.01 2.99 0.49
CA MET A 82 -18.06 1.72 1.20
C MET A 82 -19.16 0.79 0.66
N LEU A 83 -20.32 1.31 0.33
CA LEU A 83 -21.40 0.49 -0.25
C LEU A 83 -21.07 0.00 -1.65
N LYS A 84 -20.40 0.83 -2.47
CA LYS A 84 -19.84 0.42 -3.76
C LYS A 84 -18.84 -0.72 -3.57
N GLU A 85 -17.87 -0.54 -2.71
CA GLU A 85 -16.81 -1.53 -2.43
C GLU A 85 -17.37 -2.86 -1.93
N ILE A 86 -18.36 -2.85 -1.02
CA ILE A 86 -19.08 -4.06 -0.58
C ILE A 86 -19.70 -4.81 -1.76
N ASN A 87 -20.31 -4.09 -2.71
CA ASN A 87 -20.90 -4.73 -3.88
C ASN A 87 -19.87 -5.20 -4.91
N GLU A 88 -18.66 -4.65 -4.90
CA GLU A 88 -17.54 -5.05 -5.75
C GLU A 88 -16.77 -6.26 -5.19
N GLU A 89 -16.91 -6.61 -3.92
CA GLU A 89 -16.19 -7.72 -3.27
C GLU A 89 -16.21 -9.04 -4.05
N PRO A 90 -17.34 -9.54 -4.58
CA PRO A 90 -17.36 -10.79 -5.32
C PRO A 90 -16.45 -10.77 -6.56
N ALA A 91 -16.45 -9.66 -7.29
CA ALA A 91 -15.60 -9.48 -8.47
C ALA A 91 -14.13 -9.32 -8.05
N ALA A 92 -13.85 -8.56 -7.00
CA ALA A 92 -12.50 -8.34 -6.48
C ALA A 92 -11.89 -9.64 -5.95
N ILE A 93 -12.64 -10.46 -5.22
CA ILE A 93 -12.21 -11.78 -4.74
C ILE A 93 -11.89 -12.69 -5.93
N THR A 94 -12.79 -12.74 -6.92
CA THR A 94 -12.57 -13.55 -8.12
C THR A 94 -11.30 -13.13 -8.86
N ALA A 95 -11.12 -11.84 -9.10
CA ALA A 95 -9.94 -11.30 -9.76
C ALA A 95 -8.64 -11.55 -8.97
N THR A 96 -8.72 -11.59 -7.65
CA THR A 96 -7.57 -11.84 -6.77
C THR A 96 -7.22 -13.32 -6.70
N VAL A 97 -8.21 -14.19 -6.53
CA VAL A 97 -7.99 -15.62 -6.25
C VAL A 97 -7.74 -16.41 -7.55
N SER A 98 -8.54 -16.16 -8.61
CA SER A 98 -8.47 -16.98 -9.84
C SER A 98 -7.07 -17.07 -10.45
N PRO A 99 -6.27 -15.99 -10.56
CA PRO A 99 -4.92 -16.07 -11.11
C PRO A 99 -3.91 -16.81 -10.21
N ARG A 100 -4.28 -17.08 -8.96
CA ARG A 100 -3.43 -17.70 -7.93
C ARG A 100 -3.86 -19.12 -7.60
N VAL A 101 -4.70 -19.71 -8.42
CA VAL A 101 -5.14 -21.12 -8.29
C VAL A 101 -4.86 -21.81 -9.61
N GLU A 102 -4.05 -22.87 -9.57
CA GLU A 102 -3.74 -23.72 -10.70
C GLU A 102 -4.06 -25.18 -10.35
N ASN A 103 -4.84 -25.86 -11.17
CA ASN A 103 -5.29 -27.24 -10.92
C ASN A 103 -5.97 -27.47 -9.55
N GLY A 104 -6.66 -26.42 -9.03
CA GLY A 104 -7.32 -26.45 -7.73
C GLY A 104 -6.39 -26.27 -6.52
N LEU A 105 -5.13 -25.99 -6.74
CA LEU A 105 -4.12 -25.72 -5.70
C LEU A 105 -3.66 -24.26 -5.73
N PRO A 106 -3.30 -23.68 -4.58
CA PRO A 106 -2.72 -22.33 -4.53
C PRO A 106 -1.41 -22.26 -5.28
N GLU A 107 -1.26 -21.23 -6.12
CA GLU A 107 -0.03 -20.91 -6.84
C GLU A 107 0.32 -19.43 -6.59
N LEU A 108 1.19 -19.21 -5.61
CA LEU A 108 1.53 -17.84 -5.17
C LEU A 108 2.54 -17.14 -6.09
N ARG A 109 3.29 -17.90 -6.88
CA ARG A 109 4.35 -17.40 -7.77
C ARG A 109 5.39 -16.55 -7.04
N ILE A 110 5.75 -16.97 -5.83
CA ILE A 110 6.81 -16.38 -5.00
C ILE A 110 7.97 -17.40 -4.94
N PRO A 111 9.01 -17.23 -5.79
CA PRO A 111 10.08 -18.22 -5.90
C PRO A 111 10.83 -18.49 -4.60
N GLU A 112 10.87 -17.48 -3.71
CA GLU A 112 11.55 -17.56 -2.41
C GLU A 112 10.80 -18.41 -1.38
N LEU A 113 9.50 -18.62 -1.57
CA LEU A 113 8.66 -19.47 -0.71
C LEU A 113 8.61 -20.91 -1.24
N THR A 114 9.76 -21.59 -1.18
CA THR A 114 9.82 -23.00 -1.52
C THR A 114 9.09 -23.87 -0.49
N ASP A 115 8.73 -25.07 -0.88
CA ASP A 115 8.12 -26.08 0.03
C ASP A 115 8.95 -26.33 1.30
N GLU A 116 10.27 -26.34 1.15
CA GLU A 116 11.20 -26.51 2.27
C GLU A 116 11.12 -25.31 3.22
N LYS A 117 11.15 -24.08 2.65
CA LYS A 117 11.02 -22.84 3.44
C LYS A 117 9.67 -22.79 4.15
N LEU A 118 8.58 -23.14 3.47
CA LEU A 118 7.23 -23.16 4.07
C LEU A 118 7.15 -24.15 5.24
N ARG A 119 7.77 -25.33 5.12
CA ARG A 119 7.80 -26.34 6.20
C ARG A 119 8.69 -25.94 7.37
N SER A 120 9.63 -25.06 7.18
CA SER A 120 10.54 -24.57 8.23
C SER A 120 10.00 -23.41 9.05
N ILE A 121 8.85 -22.83 8.67
CA ILE A 121 8.27 -21.66 9.36
C ILE A 121 7.94 -22.04 10.83
N GLY A 122 8.53 -21.29 11.77
CA GLY A 122 8.28 -21.42 13.20
C GLY A 122 7.03 -20.70 13.64
N THR A 123 6.93 -19.42 13.33
CA THR A 123 5.78 -18.55 13.66
C THR A 123 5.45 -17.65 12.47
N VAL A 124 4.18 -17.36 12.27
CA VAL A 124 3.72 -16.39 11.28
C VAL A 124 3.28 -15.11 11.99
N HIS A 125 3.91 -13.97 11.68
CA HIS A 125 3.52 -12.66 12.17
C HIS A 125 2.73 -11.90 11.10
N LEU A 126 1.49 -11.52 11.42
CA LEU A 126 0.57 -10.80 10.53
C LEU A 126 0.50 -9.36 11.00
N VAL A 127 1.06 -8.44 10.25
CA VAL A 127 1.24 -7.04 10.69
C VAL A 127 0.51 -6.09 9.76
N GLY A 128 -0.32 -5.21 10.32
CA GLY A 128 -1.08 -4.22 9.55
C GLY A 128 -1.69 -3.14 10.43
N CYS A 129 -2.34 -2.16 9.82
CA CYS A 129 -3.09 -1.11 10.51
C CYS A 129 -4.58 -1.18 10.17
N GLY A 130 -5.43 -0.82 11.13
CA GLY A 130 -6.87 -0.74 10.91
C GLY A 130 -7.49 -2.04 10.40
N THR A 131 -8.28 -1.96 9.33
CA THR A 131 -8.96 -3.12 8.74
C THR A 131 -8.00 -4.15 8.14
N ALA A 132 -6.79 -3.75 7.72
CA ALA A 132 -5.73 -4.67 7.30
C ALA A 132 -5.29 -5.58 8.46
N MET A 133 -5.16 -5.04 9.69
CA MET A 133 -4.91 -5.85 10.88
C MET A 133 -6.07 -6.82 11.16
N HIS A 134 -7.32 -6.40 10.96
CA HIS A 134 -8.49 -7.28 11.13
C HIS A 134 -8.46 -8.45 10.10
N ALA A 135 -8.02 -8.20 8.87
CA ALA A 135 -7.77 -9.28 7.91
C ALA A 135 -6.68 -10.25 8.42
N GLY A 136 -5.64 -9.71 9.07
CA GLY A 136 -4.63 -10.50 9.77
C GLY A 136 -5.21 -11.40 10.86
N MET A 137 -6.20 -10.93 11.64
CA MET A 137 -6.87 -11.74 12.67
C MET A 137 -7.61 -12.94 12.06
N VAL A 138 -8.27 -12.75 10.91
CA VAL A 138 -8.89 -13.85 10.15
C VAL A 138 -7.81 -14.80 9.62
N GLY A 139 -6.73 -14.25 9.06
CA GLY A 139 -5.58 -15.02 8.58
C GLY A 139 -4.93 -15.87 9.67
N LYS A 140 -4.74 -15.34 10.88
CA LYS A 140 -4.27 -16.09 12.04
C LYS A 140 -5.12 -17.32 12.28
N THR A 141 -6.44 -17.14 12.39
CA THR A 141 -7.37 -18.25 12.65
C THR A 141 -7.26 -19.33 11.58
N ALA A 142 -7.16 -18.94 10.29
CA ALA A 142 -7.00 -19.88 9.19
C ALA A 142 -5.65 -20.61 9.23
N ILE A 143 -4.55 -19.92 9.47
CA ILE A 143 -3.20 -20.51 9.53
C ILE A 143 -3.11 -21.49 10.69
N GLU A 144 -3.55 -21.13 11.88
CA GLU A 144 -3.52 -22.01 13.05
C GLU A 144 -4.42 -23.23 12.88
N ALA A 145 -5.59 -23.07 12.25
CA ALA A 145 -6.53 -24.17 12.04
C ALA A 145 -6.03 -25.15 10.95
N LEU A 146 -5.53 -24.65 9.84
CA LEU A 146 -5.23 -25.43 8.64
C LEU A 146 -3.76 -25.87 8.58
N ALA A 147 -2.82 -24.96 8.82
CA ALA A 147 -1.38 -25.24 8.75
C ALA A 147 -0.80 -25.74 10.08
N ARG A 148 -1.50 -25.52 11.20
CA ARG A 148 -1.05 -25.86 12.56
C ARG A 148 0.28 -25.18 12.94
N VAL A 149 0.53 -24.00 12.37
CA VAL A 149 1.68 -23.13 12.68
C VAL A 149 1.17 -22.01 13.59
N PRO A 150 1.87 -21.69 14.68
CA PRO A 150 1.53 -20.53 15.52
C PRO A 150 1.49 -19.24 14.70
N ALA A 151 0.50 -18.41 14.94
CA ALA A 151 0.41 -17.11 14.27
C ALA A 151 0.11 -16.00 15.27
N GLU A 152 0.72 -14.85 15.08
CA GLU A 152 0.53 -13.64 15.87
C GLU A 152 0.04 -12.50 14.99
N VAL A 153 -0.79 -11.62 15.57
CA VAL A 153 -1.30 -10.43 14.86
C VAL A 153 -0.87 -9.19 15.61
N ASP A 154 -0.28 -8.26 14.88
CA ASP A 154 0.16 -7.00 15.43
C ASP A 154 -0.37 -5.80 14.66
N ILE A 155 -0.63 -4.72 15.39
CA ILE A 155 -0.79 -3.42 14.78
C ILE A 155 0.60 -2.85 14.44
N ALA A 156 0.80 -2.40 13.19
CA ALA A 156 2.12 -2.02 12.71
C ALA A 156 2.75 -0.86 13.50
N SER A 157 1.94 0.07 14.04
CA SER A 157 2.43 1.14 14.91
C SER A 157 3.08 0.62 16.18
N GLU A 158 2.51 -0.41 16.80
CA GLU A 158 3.09 -1.01 17.99
C GLU A 158 4.28 -1.92 17.65
N PHE A 159 4.15 -2.71 16.58
CA PHE A 159 5.19 -3.62 16.12
C PHE A 159 6.52 -2.90 15.88
N ARG A 160 6.50 -1.71 15.25
CA ARG A 160 7.71 -0.94 14.94
C ARG A 160 8.43 -0.38 16.16
N TYR A 161 7.73 -0.16 17.29
CA TYR A 161 8.30 0.47 18.48
C TYR A 161 8.62 -0.49 19.62
N ARG A 162 7.99 -1.68 19.64
CA ARG A 162 8.18 -2.62 20.75
C ARG A 162 9.38 -3.54 20.63
N ASP A 163 10.17 -3.44 19.54
CA ASP A 163 11.33 -4.31 19.26
C ASP A 163 10.94 -5.80 19.32
N PRO A 164 10.14 -6.30 18.35
CA PRO A 164 9.59 -7.64 18.41
C PRO A 164 10.69 -8.71 18.35
N ILE A 165 10.51 -9.80 19.08
CA ILE A 165 11.42 -10.95 19.03
C ILE A 165 11.07 -11.77 17.79
N LEU A 166 11.89 -11.66 16.74
CA LEU A 166 11.77 -12.41 15.51
C LEU A 166 12.91 -13.41 15.39
N LYS A 167 12.61 -14.60 14.87
CA LYS A 167 13.59 -15.64 14.59
C LYS A 167 13.80 -15.79 13.09
N PRO A 168 14.95 -16.34 12.65
CA PRO A 168 15.23 -16.53 11.23
C PRO A 168 14.22 -17.43 10.49
N GLU A 169 13.57 -18.33 11.21
CA GLU A 169 12.52 -19.22 10.70
C GLU A 169 11.11 -18.60 10.71
N ASP A 170 10.93 -17.41 11.27
CA ASP A 170 9.63 -16.76 11.30
C ASP A 170 9.29 -16.14 9.94
N LEU A 171 8.01 -16.12 9.61
CA LEU A 171 7.48 -15.44 8.44
C LEU A 171 6.71 -14.20 8.87
N VAL A 172 7.13 -13.02 8.41
CA VAL A 172 6.39 -11.79 8.63
C VAL A 172 5.59 -11.43 7.37
N ILE A 173 4.28 -11.35 7.51
CA ILE A 173 3.34 -10.97 6.44
C ILE A 173 2.84 -9.55 6.74
N ILE A 174 3.23 -8.62 5.91
CA ILE A 174 2.76 -7.24 5.97
C ILE A 174 1.48 -7.11 5.16
N ILE A 175 0.41 -6.62 5.79
CA ILE A 175 -0.90 -6.46 5.17
C ILE A 175 -1.18 -4.97 4.98
N SER A 176 -1.31 -4.54 3.73
CA SER A 176 -1.60 -3.14 3.39
C SER A 176 -2.43 -3.06 2.13
N GLN A 177 -3.44 -2.18 2.11
CA GLN A 177 -4.22 -1.87 0.91
C GLN A 177 -3.48 -0.86 0.02
N SER A 178 -2.99 0.25 0.60
CA SER A 178 -2.31 1.31 -0.15
C SER A 178 -0.85 1.01 -0.44
N GLY A 179 -0.21 0.16 0.37
CA GLY A 179 1.24 -0.04 0.34
C GLY A 179 2.07 1.14 0.90
N GLU A 180 1.41 2.17 1.43
CA GLU A 180 2.03 3.46 1.73
C GLU A 180 1.87 3.91 3.20
N THR A 181 1.20 3.10 4.03
CA THR A 181 1.05 3.43 5.45
C THR A 181 2.41 3.42 6.13
N SER A 182 2.84 4.56 6.67
CA SER A 182 4.19 4.79 7.21
C SER A 182 4.58 3.77 8.28
N ASP A 183 3.67 3.44 9.21
CA ASP A 183 3.92 2.44 10.24
C ASP A 183 4.10 1.04 9.64
N THR A 184 3.31 0.71 8.62
CA THR A 184 3.39 -0.57 7.92
C THR A 184 4.71 -0.71 7.16
N LEU A 185 5.16 0.35 6.48
CA LEU A 185 6.46 0.38 5.80
C LEU A 185 7.63 0.31 6.80
N ALA A 186 7.50 0.96 7.96
CA ALA A 186 8.50 0.89 9.01
C ALA A 186 8.59 -0.53 9.62
N ALA A 187 7.43 -1.18 9.86
CA ALA A 187 7.39 -2.57 10.31
C ALA A 187 8.04 -3.52 9.28
N LEU A 188 7.82 -3.30 7.97
CA LEU A 188 8.48 -4.06 6.91
C LEU A 188 10.00 -3.90 6.94
N LYS A 189 10.50 -2.66 7.13
CA LYS A 189 11.95 -2.40 7.23
C LYS A 189 12.58 -3.05 8.45
N LEU A 190 11.84 -3.08 9.56
CA LEU A 190 12.29 -3.71 10.81
C LEU A 190 12.38 -5.23 10.69
N ALA A 191 11.43 -5.85 9.94
CA ALA A 191 11.36 -7.30 9.77
C ALA A 191 12.38 -7.86 8.76
N LYS A 192 13.06 -7.02 7.99
CA LYS A 192 14.14 -7.40 7.03
C LYS A 192 15.49 -7.50 7.70
#